data_2038459e3cf9871a3a5268c4704179f8
#
_entry.id   2038459e3cf9871a3a5268c4704179f8
#
_cell.length_a   1.000
_cell.length_b   1.000
_cell.length_c   1.000
_cell.angle_alpha   90.00
_cell.angle_beta   90.00
_cell.angle_gamma   90.00
#
_symmetry.space_group_name_H-M   'P 1'
#
loop_
_entity.id
_entity.type
_entity.pdbx_description
1 polymer ?
#
loop_
_entity_poly.entity_id
_entity_poly.type
_entity_poly.pdbx_seq_one_letter_code
_entity_poly.pdbx_strand_id
1 'polypeptide(L)'
;MPELKSTTKAYLDHVAFTVRDIAPHLIFFRDVLGMTVTKRDGPEETPSQVWLLGGLQIAEDPAFTGPEGRFAHLGLICGDVPAAIQGALAHGGKSLDKGAHWVEMPDGLLLEFLPDTRNAVETVRNLDPRQA
;
A
#
# COMPACT_ATOMS: atom_id res chain seq x y z
N MET A 1 -20.02 -3.27 -25.44
CA MET A 1 -19.20 -2.69 -24.37
C MET A 1 -17.91 -2.18 -24.94
N PRO A 2 -17.54 -0.95 -24.64
CA PRO A 2 -16.28 -0.45 -25.16
C PRO A 2 -15.12 -1.26 -24.62
N GLU A 3 -14.09 -1.42 -25.42
CA GLU A 3 -12.85 -2.04 -24.97
C GLU A 3 -12.14 -1.14 -23.97
N LEU A 4 -11.78 -1.71 -22.82
CA LEU A 4 -11.06 -0.99 -21.79
C LEU A 4 -9.56 -1.10 -22.06
N LYS A 5 -8.93 0.06 -22.22
CA LYS A 5 -7.47 0.12 -22.36
C LYS A 5 -6.88 0.68 -21.09
N SER A 6 -5.89 -0.02 -20.58
CA SER A 6 -5.17 0.53 -19.45
C SER A 6 -4.32 1.71 -19.91
N THR A 7 -4.38 2.83 -19.17
CA THR A 7 -3.55 4.00 -19.40
C THR A 7 -2.25 3.95 -18.61
N THR A 8 -2.16 3.01 -17.68
CA THR A 8 -0.95 2.75 -16.90
C THR A 8 -1.01 1.31 -16.41
N LYS A 9 0.10 0.80 -15.93
CA LYS A 9 0.19 -0.49 -15.26
C LYS A 9 0.56 -0.26 -13.81
N ALA A 10 0.01 -1.09 -12.92
CA ALA A 10 0.25 -0.97 -11.50
C ALA A 10 0.34 -2.35 -10.86
N TYR A 11 0.92 -2.41 -9.66
CA TYR A 11 0.82 -3.57 -8.80
C TYR A 11 0.64 -3.11 -7.35
N LEU A 12 0.11 -4.02 -6.54
CA LEU A 12 -0.06 -3.76 -5.12
C LEU A 12 1.29 -3.83 -4.44
N ASP A 13 1.74 -2.70 -3.88
CA ASP A 13 2.99 -2.63 -3.14
C ASP A 13 2.78 -3.03 -1.68
N HIS A 14 1.75 -2.50 -1.05
CA HIS A 14 1.49 -2.82 0.35
C HIS A 14 0.03 -2.65 0.72
N VAL A 15 -0.36 -3.35 1.78
CA VAL A 15 -1.60 -3.13 2.53
C VAL A 15 -1.20 -2.62 3.91
N ALA A 16 -1.74 -1.49 4.30
CA ALA A 16 -1.42 -0.86 5.58
C ALA A 16 -2.45 -1.22 6.64
N PHE A 17 -1.97 -1.65 7.79
CA PHE A 17 -2.79 -1.95 8.96
C PHE A 17 -2.37 -1.08 10.13
N THR A 18 -3.35 -0.73 10.97
CA THR A 18 -3.12 -0.01 12.20
C THR A 18 -3.12 -0.98 13.38
N VAL A 19 -2.14 -0.83 14.26
CA VAL A 19 -2.05 -1.57 15.51
C VAL A 19 -1.82 -0.60 16.66
N ARG A 20 -2.14 -0.99 17.87
CA ARG A 20 -1.93 -0.12 19.03
C ARG A 20 -0.47 -0.10 19.47
N ASP A 21 0.21 -1.25 19.39
CA ASP A 21 1.60 -1.43 19.79
C ASP A 21 2.28 -2.27 18.72
N ILE A 22 3.30 -1.72 18.08
CA ILE A 22 3.94 -2.39 16.94
C ILE A 22 4.90 -3.51 17.37
N ALA A 23 5.50 -3.42 18.55
CA ALA A 23 6.57 -4.33 18.95
C ALA A 23 6.19 -5.81 18.90
N PRO A 24 5.07 -6.27 19.46
CA PRO A 24 4.73 -7.70 19.39
C PRO A 24 4.46 -8.17 17.97
N HIS A 25 3.93 -7.32 17.10
CA HIS A 25 3.69 -7.66 15.70
C HIS A 25 5.00 -7.76 14.93
N LEU A 26 5.91 -6.84 15.17
CA LEU A 26 7.23 -6.86 14.54
C LEU A 26 8.00 -8.12 14.93
N ILE A 27 7.98 -8.49 16.20
CA ILE A 27 8.62 -9.73 16.68
C ILE A 27 8.01 -10.94 15.96
N PHE A 28 6.69 -10.99 15.84
CA PHE A 28 6.05 -12.12 15.19
C PHE A 28 6.40 -12.21 13.72
N PHE A 29 6.21 -11.15 12.95
CA PHE A 29 6.42 -11.21 11.51
C PHE A 29 7.90 -11.32 11.14
N ARG A 30 8.76 -10.55 11.83
CA ARG A 30 10.20 -10.55 11.55
C ARG A 30 10.90 -11.78 12.12
N ASP A 31 10.71 -12.07 13.41
CA ASP A 31 11.52 -13.04 14.11
C ASP A 31 10.94 -14.45 14.04
N VAL A 32 9.62 -14.59 14.11
CA VAL A 32 8.96 -15.90 14.01
C VAL A 32 8.81 -16.34 12.55
N LEU A 33 8.32 -15.44 11.68
CA LEU A 33 8.06 -15.77 10.30
C LEU A 33 9.24 -15.45 9.36
N GLY A 34 10.26 -14.76 9.84
CA GLY A 34 11.44 -14.44 9.05
C GLY A 34 11.21 -13.44 7.93
N MET A 35 10.19 -12.60 8.04
CA MET A 35 9.90 -11.59 7.02
C MET A 35 10.90 -10.45 7.10
N THR A 36 11.45 -10.06 5.96
CA THR A 36 12.45 -9.01 5.87
C THR A 36 11.81 -7.64 6.03
N VAL A 37 12.35 -6.83 6.94
CA VAL A 37 11.98 -5.41 7.04
C VAL A 37 12.63 -4.67 5.87
N THR A 38 11.82 -4.04 5.04
CA THR A 38 12.30 -3.30 3.86
C THR A 38 12.41 -1.80 4.13
N LYS A 39 11.64 -1.29 5.09
CA LYS A 39 11.66 0.11 5.47
C LYS A 39 11.08 0.25 6.86
N ARG A 40 11.54 1.25 7.61
CA ARG A 40 10.95 1.61 8.90
C ARG A 40 11.06 3.10 9.14
N ASP A 41 10.15 3.61 9.95
CA ASP A 41 10.21 4.95 10.50
C ASP A 41 10.45 4.83 12.01
N GLY A 42 11.53 5.42 12.49
CA GLY A 42 11.90 5.38 13.90
C GLY A 42 12.95 4.31 14.23
N PRO A 43 13.17 4.06 15.54
CA PRO A 43 14.19 3.11 16.00
C PRO A 43 13.91 1.67 15.55
N GLU A 44 14.96 0.85 15.46
CA GLU A 44 14.88 -0.51 14.94
C GLU A 44 13.90 -1.39 15.71
N GLU A 45 13.92 -1.31 17.03
CA GLU A 45 13.07 -2.20 17.86
C GLU A 45 11.72 -1.57 18.23
N THR A 46 11.56 -0.26 18.07
CA THR A 46 10.33 0.44 18.40
C THR A 46 9.97 1.46 17.32
N PRO A 47 9.85 1.02 16.04
CA PRO A 47 9.45 1.94 14.99
C PRO A 47 8.00 2.37 15.14
N SER A 48 7.67 3.53 14.59
CA SER A 48 6.27 3.96 14.49
C SER A 48 5.57 3.34 13.29
N GLN A 49 6.32 2.97 12.26
CA GLN A 49 5.83 2.24 11.09
C GLN A 49 6.90 1.31 10.59
N VAL A 50 6.49 0.19 10.00
CA VAL A 50 7.39 -0.78 9.41
C VAL A 50 6.76 -1.37 8.15
N TRP A 51 7.59 -1.58 7.13
CA TRP A 51 7.20 -2.26 5.89
C TRP A 51 7.98 -3.56 5.78
N LEU A 52 7.26 -4.63 5.50
CA LEU A 52 7.82 -5.97 5.39
C LEU A 52 7.69 -6.45 3.95
N LEU A 53 8.69 -7.18 3.50
CA LEU A 53 8.69 -7.75 2.16
C LEU A 53 7.45 -8.63 1.95
N GLY A 54 6.76 -8.43 0.86
CA GLY A 54 5.53 -9.14 0.55
C GLY A 54 4.28 -8.28 0.63
N GLY A 55 4.44 -7.01 1.07
CA GLY A 55 3.36 -6.04 0.98
C GLY A 55 2.64 -5.73 2.29
N LEU A 56 3.25 -5.97 3.41
CA LEU A 56 2.65 -5.63 4.71
C LEU A 56 3.26 -4.36 5.25
N GLN A 57 2.42 -3.36 5.53
CA GLN A 57 2.80 -2.17 6.29
C GLN A 57 2.04 -2.17 7.62
N ILE A 58 2.74 -1.95 8.71
CA ILE A 58 2.13 -1.84 10.04
C ILE A 58 2.44 -0.45 10.59
N ALA A 59 1.39 0.28 10.96
CA ALA A 59 1.50 1.61 11.55
C ALA A 59 0.97 1.58 12.97
N GLU A 60 1.66 2.25 13.88
CA GLU A 60 1.26 2.31 15.28
C GLU A 60 0.34 3.50 15.52
N ASP A 61 -0.77 3.23 16.20
CA ASP A 61 -1.64 4.25 16.75
C ASP A 61 -2.06 3.81 18.15
N PRO A 62 -1.47 4.41 19.20
CA PRO A 62 -1.79 4.03 20.59
C PRO A 62 -3.27 4.20 20.95
N ALA A 63 -4.00 5.03 20.21
CA ALA A 63 -5.42 5.25 20.42
C ALA A 63 -6.32 4.22 19.73
N PHE A 64 -5.75 3.32 18.93
CA PHE A 64 -6.52 2.29 18.23
C PHE A 64 -7.16 1.33 19.25
N THR A 65 -8.48 1.13 19.14
CA THR A 65 -9.24 0.42 20.19
C THR A 65 -9.95 -0.84 19.72
N GLY A 66 -9.98 -1.13 18.44
CA GLY A 66 -10.75 -2.28 17.97
C GLY A 66 -10.26 -2.90 16.70
N PRO A 67 -10.77 -4.07 16.31
CA PRO A 67 -10.39 -4.71 15.06
C PRO A 67 -10.99 -4.00 13.85
N GLU A 68 -12.13 -3.35 13.99
CA GLU A 68 -12.78 -2.62 12.92
C GLU A 68 -12.01 -1.34 12.62
N GLY A 69 -11.81 -1.05 11.32
CA GLY A 69 -11.01 0.09 10.91
C GLY A 69 -9.52 -0.14 10.98
N ARG A 70 -9.08 -1.36 11.27
CA ARG A 70 -7.66 -1.71 11.29
C ARG A 70 -7.01 -1.52 9.92
N PHE A 71 -7.73 -1.85 8.86
CA PHE A 71 -7.26 -1.61 7.49
C PHE A 71 -7.17 -0.10 7.24
N ALA A 72 -6.02 0.35 6.72
CA ALA A 72 -5.82 1.78 6.48
C ALA A 72 -5.89 2.14 5.00
N HIS A 73 -5.09 1.50 4.14
CA HIS A 73 -5.09 1.83 2.72
C HIS A 73 -4.38 0.76 1.89
N LEU A 74 -4.55 0.85 0.57
CA LEU A 74 -3.76 0.10 -0.41
C LEU A 74 -2.70 1.03 -1.02
N GLY A 75 -1.46 0.60 -1.04
CA GLY A 75 -0.38 1.29 -1.74
C GLY A 75 -0.12 0.61 -3.09
N LEU A 76 -0.21 1.37 -4.16
CA LEU A 76 -0.10 0.87 -5.54
C LEU A 76 1.06 1.57 -6.24
N ILE A 77 2.03 0.80 -6.72
CA ILE A 77 3.09 1.36 -7.57
C ILE A 77 2.60 1.36 -9.00
N CYS A 78 2.68 2.52 -9.65
CA CYS A 78 2.12 2.75 -10.98
C CYS A 78 3.20 3.21 -11.94
N GLY A 79 3.12 2.75 -13.18
CA GLY A 79 4.00 3.24 -14.25
C GLY A 79 3.77 4.71 -14.58
N ASP A 80 2.55 5.19 -14.39
CA ASP A 80 2.17 6.58 -14.67
C ASP A 80 1.19 7.03 -13.59
N VAL A 81 1.70 7.69 -12.53
CA VAL A 81 0.88 8.12 -11.41
C VAL A 81 -0.18 9.14 -11.82
N PRO A 82 0.12 10.19 -12.62
CA PRO A 82 -0.93 11.10 -13.07
C PRO A 82 -2.07 10.40 -13.81
N ALA A 83 -1.77 9.43 -14.66
CA ALA A 83 -2.81 8.67 -15.36
C ALA A 83 -3.65 7.85 -14.39
N ALA A 84 -3.03 7.24 -13.37
CA ALA A 84 -3.76 6.48 -12.35
C ALA A 84 -4.71 7.38 -11.57
N ILE A 85 -4.25 8.57 -11.17
CA ILE A 85 -5.08 9.54 -10.46
C ILE A 85 -6.26 9.96 -11.32
N GLN A 86 -6.03 10.31 -12.59
CA GLN A 86 -7.10 10.69 -13.49
C GLN A 86 -8.12 9.57 -13.67
N GLY A 87 -7.65 8.35 -13.81
CA GLY A 87 -8.52 7.17 -13.89
C GLY A 87 -9.38 7.00 -12.64
N ALA A 88 -8.77 7.14 -11.46
CA ALA A 88 -9.49 7.04 -10.20
C ALA A 88 -10.58 8.13 -10.07
N LEU A 89 -10.23 9.38 -10.41
CA LEU A 89 -11.20 10.48 -10.36
C LEU A 89 -12.34 10.26 -11.34
N ALA A 90 -12.05 9.73 -12.53
CA ALA A 90 -13.08 9.43 -13.53
C ALA A 90 -14.02 8.30 -13.08
N HIS A 91 -13.58 7.46 -12.16
CA HIS A 91 -14.38 6.34 -11.62
C HIS A 91 -14.97 6.63 -10.24
N GLY A 92 -15.15 7.88 -9.91
CA GLY A 92 -15.84 8.30 -8.69
C GLY A 92 -14.92 8.57 -7.50
N GLY A 93 -13.62 8.53 -7.70
CA GLY A 93 -12.67 8.85 -6.65
C GLY A 93 -12.67 10.33 -6.29
N LYS A 94 -12.22 10.62 -5.07
CA LYS A 94 -12.07 11.97 -4.56
C LYS A 94 -10.66 12.18 -4.06
N SER A 95 -10.05 13.31 -4.42
CA SER A 95 -8.72 13.66 -3.90
C SER A 95 -8.79 13.93 -2.39
N LEU A 96 -7.74 13.52 -1.69
CA LEU A 96 -7.62 13.77 -0.26
C LEU A 96 -6.64 14.93 0.00
N ASP A 97 -6.85 15.63 1.12
CA ASP A 97 -6.01 16.77 1.50
C ASP A 97 -4.57 16.39 1.82
N LYS A 98 -4.32 15.12 2.13
CA LYS A 98 -2.99 14.65 2.51
C LYS A 98 -2.02 14.52 1.32
N GLY A 99 -2.49 14.71 0.10
CA GLY A 99 -1.62 14.72 -1.08
C GLY A 99 -2.36 14.31 -2.34
N ALA A 100 -1.85 14.78 -3.49
CA ALA A 100 -2.48 14.51 -4.78
C ALA A 100 -2.47 13.02 -5.14
N HIS A 101 -1.52 12.25 -4.59
CA HIS A 101 -1.40 10.81 -4.83
C HIS A 101 -2.29 9.97 -3.92
N TRP A 102 -3.12 10.60 -3.08
CA TRP A 102 -4.09 9.94 -2.23
C TRP A 102 -5.50 10.16 -2.77
N VAL A 103 -6.25 9.08 -2.95
CA VAL A 103 -7.62 9.13 -3.47
C VAL A 103 -8.51 8.23 -2.63
N GLU A 104 -9.69 8.73 -2.27
CA GLU A 104 -10.74 7.92 -1.67
C GLU A 104 -11.70 7.47 -2.78
N MET A 105 -11.78 6.18 -3.00
CA MET A 105 -12.71 5.59 -3.96
C MET A 105 -14.11 5.47 -3.34
N PRO A 106 -15.16 5.21 -4.16
CA PRO A 106 -16.48 4.93 -3.61
C PRO A 106 -16.41 3.86 -2.51
N ASP A 107 -17.31 3.95 -1.55
CA ASP A 107 -17.38 3.08 -0.37
C ASP A 107 -16.21 3.24 0.61
N GLY A 108 -15.39 4.29 0.43
CA GLY A 108 -14.36 4.63 1.40
C GLY A 108 -13.03 3.93 1.24
N LEU A 109 -12.81 3.20 0.13
CA LEU A 109 -11.52 2.55 -0.10
C LEU A 109 -10.44 3.60 -0.36
N LEU A 110 -9.40 3.62 0.48
CA LEU A 110 -8.31 4.58 0.37
C LEU A 110 -7.16 4.00 -0.44
N LEU A 111 -6.71 4.76 -1.43
CA LEU A 111 -5.61 4.39 -2.31
C LEU A 111 -4.48 5.40 -2.20
N GLU A 112 -3.26 4.89 -2.18
CA GLU A 112 -2.03 5.67 -2.31
C GLU A 112 -1.33 5.26 -3.60
N PHE A 113 -1.13 6.22 -4.52
CA PHE A 113 -0.43 5.97 -5.77
C PHE A 113 1.03 6.37 -5.64
N LEU A 114 1.93 5.45 -5.97
CA LEU A 114 3.37 5.62 -5.82
C LEU A 114 4.05 5.50 -7.18
N PRO A 115 5.09 6.29 -7.45
CA PRO A 115 5.79 6.20 -8.72
C PRO A 115 6.65 4.94 -8.81
N ASP A 116 6.80 4.42 -10.02
CA ASP A 116 7.70 3.31 -10.30
C ASP A 116 9.09 3.88 -10.59
N THR A 117 10.00 3.73 -9.65
CA THR A 117 11.36 4.28 -9.75
C THR A 117 12.42 3.24 -10.12
N ARG A 118 12.04 1.97 -10.25
CA ARG A 118 12.99 0.86 -10.44
C ARG A 118 12.55 -0.12 -11.52
N ASN A 119 11.68 0.30 -12.41
CA ASN A 119 11.06 -0.61 -13.37
C ASN A 119 10.39 -1.81 -12.69
N ALA A 120 9.80 -1.55 -11.53
CA ALA A 120 9.26 -2.59 -10.68
C ALA A 120 7.99 -3.20 -11.25
N VAL A 121 7.15 -2.40 -11.91
CA VAL A 121 5.91 -2.90 -12.52
C VAL A 121 6.21 -4.01 -13.52
N GLU A 122 7.17 -3.77 -14.42
CA GLU A 122 7.56 -4.78 -15.41
C GLU A 122 8.18 -6.01 -14.76
N THR A 123 9.03 -5.79 -13.75
CA THR A 123 9.67 -6.89 -13.03
C THR A 123 8.63 -7.76 -12.32
N VAL A 124 7.68 -7.15 -11.60
CA VAL A 124 6.65 -7.90 -10.87
C VAL A 124 5.75 -8.65 -11.84
N ARG A 125 5.33 -8.01 -12.94
CA ARG A 125 4.50 -8.65 -13.95
C ARG A 125 5.18 -9.89 -14.53
N ASN A 126 6.49 -9.85 -14.72
CA ASN A 126 7.24 -10.98 -15.29
C ASN A 126 7.47 -12.09 -14.25
N LEU A 127 7.41 -11.78 -12.95
CA LEU A 127 7.67 -12.77 -11.90
C LEU A 127 6.42 -13.51 -11.45
N ASP A 128 5.22 -12.95 -11.66
CA ASP A 128 4.01 -13.59 -11.18
C ASP A 128 3.64 -14.77 -12.09
N PRO A 129 3.72 -16.01 -11.59
CA PRO A 129 3.46 -17.20 -12.41
C PRO A 129 1.97 -17.36 -12.75
N ARG A 130 1.10 -16.58 -12.14
CA ARG A 130 -0.36 -16.66 -12.37
C ARG A 130 -0.84 -15.78 -13.50
N GLN A 131 0.05 -15.00 -14.10
CA GLN A 131 -0.31 -14.20 -15.25
C GLN A 131 -0.60 -15.10 -16.45
N ALA A 132 -1.68 -14.79 -17.11
CA ALA A 132 -2.06 -15.47 -18.33
C ALA A 132 -1.70 -14.63 -19.55
#